data_c559559dabc1981768ab0a39a31f3d22
#
_entry.id   c559559dabc1981768ab0a39a31f3d22
#
_cell.length_a   1.000
_cell.length_b   1.000
_cell.length_c   1.000
_cell.angle_alpha   90.00
_cell.angle_beta   90.00
_cell.angle_gamma   90.00
#
_symmetry.space_group_name_H-M   'P 1'
#
loop_
_entity.id
_entity.type
_entity.pdbx_description
1 polymer ?
#
loop_
_entity_poly.entity_id
_entity_poly.type
_entity_poly.pdbx_seq_one_letter_code
_entity_poly.pdbx_strand_id
1 'polypeptide(L)'
;YYVNHAIVVVAFGAALFHLFNHAMAKGMLFMASGSVIHEVHHAHHHLHHHDDHGDDHGDDHHDDHFDAQSMENMGGLASKMPITATAMLVGSASIMGLPLIGGFWSKDGIIANAWRVAQDDPRFLLPAMCVLIGAGMTGFYMSRMWLKTFAGKPNNEVAAHVGPTNTWIKTPLFILTFVSLSSILFAGMGFTHWAPDEGYAFMSEKSLVDGIIYELGHAFANEV
;
A
#
# COMPACT_ATOMS: atom_id res chain seq x y z
N TYR A 1 16.99 15.48 30.11
CA TYR A 1 16.39 15.48 28.74
C TYR A 1 14.88 15.31 28.90
N TYR A 2 14.16 16.42 29.00
CA TYR A 2 12.68 16.38 28.94
C TYR A 2 12.31 16.31 27.46
N VAL A 3 12.20 15.11 26.91
CA VAL A 3 11.39 14.93 25.71
C VAL A 3 9.99 15.38 26.10
N ASN A 4 9.45 16.36 25.40
CA ASN A 4 8.14 16.88 25.72
C ASN A 4 7.13 15.72 25.63
N HIS A 5 6.53 15.34 26.75
CA HIS A 5 5.65 14.18 26.88
C HIS A 5 4.51 14.20 25.84
N ALA A 6 4.04 15.39 25.51
CA ALA A 6 3.03 15.59 24.48
C ALA A 6 3.51 15.15 23.08
N ILE A 7 4.78 15.40 22.72
CA ILE A 7 5.35 14.98 21.42
C ILE A 7 5.41 13.44 21.33
N VAL A 8 5.79 12.77 22.42
CA VAL A 8 5.85 11.30 22.46
C VAL A 8 4.48 10.68 22.23
N VAL A 9 3.44 11.18 22.91
CA VAL A 9 2.07 10.68 22.77
C VAL A 9 1.56 10.86 21.35
N VAL A 10 1.74 12.04 20.77
CA VAL A 10 1.30 12.34 19.40
C VAL A 10 2.06 11.51 18.37
N ALA A 11 3.38 11.38 18.51
CA ALA A 11 4.19 10.58 17.61
C ALA A 11 3.84 9.10 17.67
N PHE A 12 3.54 8.58 18.86
CA PHE A 12 3.12 7.19 19.04
C PHE A 12 1.73 6.94 18.44
N GLY A 13 0.77 7.84 18.67
CA GLY A 13 -0.55 7.79 18.05
C GLY A 13 -0.47 7.79 16.52
N ALA A 14 0.39 8.67 15.95
CA ALA A 14 0.67 8.70 14.51
C ALA A 14 1.23 7.37 14.00
N ALA A 15 2.14 6.76 14.74
CA ALA A 15 2.73 5.47 14.38
C ALA A 15 1.69 4.34 14.37
N LEU A 16 0.82 4.26 15.38
CA LEU A 16 -0.26 3.27 15.44
C LEU A 16 -1.28 3.46 14.31
N PHE A 17 -1.66 4.69 14.02
CA PHE A 17 -2.55 4.99 12.90
C PHE A 17 -1.90 4.64 11.56
N HIS A 18 -0.60 4.88 11.42
CA HIS A 18 0.15 4.45 10.24
C HIS A 18 0.18 2.93 10.12
N LEU A 19 0.40 2.20 11.22
CA LEU A 19 0.38 0.75 11.24
C LEU A 19 -0.97 0.20 10.72
N PHE A 20 -2.09 0.77 11.16
CA PHE A 20 -3.41 0.37 10.70
C PHE A 20 -3.60 0.63 9.19
N ASN A 21 -3.34 1.86 8.73
CA ASN A 21 -3.46 2.19 7.31
C ASN A 21 -2.53 1.35 6.43
N HIS A 22 -1.31 1.12 6.91
CA HIS A 22 -0.31 0.30 6.22
C HIS A 22 -0.75 -1.16 6.12
N ALA A 23 -1.31 -1.75 7.19
CA ALA A 23 -1.82 -3.11 7.18
C ALA A 23 -2.95 -3.29 6.15
N MET A 24 -3.89 -2.35 6.10
CA MET A 24 -4.99 -2.37 5.12
C MET A 24 -4.47 -2.27 3.68
N ALA A 25 -3.57 -1.32 3.42
CA ALA A 25 -2.98 -1.14 2.09
C ALA A 25 -2.13 -2.35 1.67
N LYS A 26 -1.33 -2.91 2.58
CA LYS A 26 -0.54 -4.13 2.32
C LYS A 26 -1.43 -5.34 2.06
N GLY A 27 -2.45 -5.58 2.88
CA GLY A 27 -3.41 -6.67 2.66
C GLY A 27 -4.02 -6.60 1.24
N MET A 28 -4.43 -5.41 0.82
CA MET A 28 -4.95 -5.18 -0.53
C MET A 28 -3.92 -5.45 -1.63
N LEU A 29 -2.68 -4.98 -1.45
CA LEU A 29 -1.60 -5.19 -2.42
C LEU A 29 -1.23 -6.66 -2.55
N PHE A 30 -1.13 -7.41 -1.44
CA PHE A 30 -0.85 -8.84 -1.46
C PHE A 30 -1.94 -9.63 -2.17
N MET A 31 -3.21 -9.34 -1.91
CA MET A 31 -4.31 -10.01 -2.60
C MET A 31 -4.35 -9.67 -4.09
N ALA A 32 -4.11 -8.41 -4.44
CA ALA A 32 -4.05 -7.99 -5.84
C ALA A 32 -2.87 -8.64 -6.58
N SER A 33 -1.70 -8.69 -5.95
CA SER A 33 -0.51 -9.37 -6.48
C SER A 33 -0.76 -10.87 -6.69
N GLY A 34 -1.32 -11.56 -5.70
CA GLY A 34 -1.69 -12.96 -5.82
C GLY A 34 -2.66 -13.23 -6.96
N SER A 35 -3.64 -12.33 -7.15
CA SER A 35 -4.56 -12.41 -8.29
C SER A 35 -3.86 -12.25 -9.63
N VAL A 36 -2.92 -11.31 -9.77
CA VAL A 36 -2.16 -11.11 -11.00
C VAL A 36 -1.31 -12.34 -11.32
N ILE A 37 -0.55 -12.83 -10.35
CA ILE A 37 0.33 -14.01 -10.52
C ILE A 37 -0.50 -15.23 -10.92
N HIS A 38 -1.64 -15.46 -10.27
CA HIS A 38 -2.54 -16.56 -10.58
C HIS A 38 -3.04 -16.53 -12.03
N GLU A 39 -3.53 -15.38 -12.49
CA GLU A 39 -4.09 -15.27 -13.85
C GLU A 39 -2.98 -15.31 -14.93
N VAL A 40 -1.79 -14.77 -14.64
CA VAL A 40 -0.63 -14.86 -15.54
C VAL A 40 -0.15 -16.31 -15.67
N HIS A 41 -0.06 -17.03 -14.55
CA HIS A 41 0.29 -18.45 -14.55
C HIS A 41 -0.75 -19.30 -15.28
N HIS A 42 -2.04 -19.03 -15.07
CA HIS A 42 -3.13 -19.71 -15.75
C HIS A 42 -3.10 -19.48 -17.28
N ALA A 43 -2.85 -18.23 -17.69
CA ALA A 43 -2.69 -17.91 -19.11
C ALA A 43 -1.51 -18.64 -19.76
N HIS A 44 -0.37 -18.74 -19.05
CA HIS A 44 0.78 -19.49 -19.51
C HIS A 44 0.45 -20.98 -19.74
N HIS A 45 -0.19 -21.62 -18.76
CA HIS A 45 -0.60 -23.02 -18.90
C HIS A 45 -1.56 -23.25 -20.06
N HIS A 46 -2.54 -22.37 -20.28
CA HIS A 46 -3.47 -22.51 -21.40
C HIS A 46 -2.80 -22.41 -22.76
N LEU A 47 -1.80 -21.54 -22.92
CA LEU A 47 -1.08 -21.40 -24.19
C LEU A 47 -0.26 -22.64 -24.53
N HIS A 48 0.36 -23.27 -23.55
CA HIS A 48 1.25 -24.41 -23.77
C HIS A 48 0.52 -25.77 -23.82
N HIS A 49 -0.70 -25.89 -23.26
CA HIS A 49 -1.48 -27.13 -23.35
C HIS A 49 -2.36 -27.24 -24.61
N HIS A 50 -2.49 -26.23 -25.44
CA HIS A 50 -3.21 -26.30 -26.71
C HIS A 50 -2.40 -26.84 -27.87
N ASP A 51 -1.08 -26.94 -27.76
CA ASP A 51 -0.20 -27.45 -28.83
C ASP A 51 0.04 -28.97 -28.73
N ASP A 52 -0.48 -29.66 -27.70
CA ASP A 52 -0.18 -31.06 -27.40
C ASP A 52 -1.31 -32.02 -27.81
N HIS A 53 -1.81 -31.93 -29.05
CA HIS A 53 -2.62 -32.96 -29.70
C HIS A 53 -1.87 -33.63 -30.85
N GLY A 54 -0.61 -33.97 -30.64
CA GLY A 54 0.19 -34.80 -31.55
C GLY A 54 0.96 -35.86 -30.75
N ASP A 55 0.57 -37.12 -30.94
CA ASP A 55 1.28 -38.29 -30.42
C ASP A 55 2.79 -38.15 -30.55
N ASP A 56 3.54 -38.07 -29.45
CA ASP A 56 4.75 -38.87 -29.33
C ASP A 56 5.27 -38.92 -27.87
N HIS A 57 5.70 -40.10 -27.48
CA HIS A 57 6.38 -40.40 -26.23
C HIS A 57 7.85 -39.93 -26.37
N GLY A 58 8.28 -39.06 -25.50
CA GLY A 58 9.72 -38.88 -25.36
C GLY A 58 10.12 -37.49 -24.86
N ASP A 59 10.81 -37.52 -23.75
CA ASP A 59 11.72 -36.55 -23.18
C ASP A 59 11.10 -35.38 -22.37
N ASP A 60 11.55 -35.39 -21.13
CA ASP A 60 11.57 -34.27 -20.19
C ASP A 60 12.05 -32.97 -20.86
N HIS A 61 11.18 -32.28 -21.57
CA HIS A 61 11.46 -30.93 -22.01
C HIS A 61 11.33 -30.00 -20.82
N HIS A 62 12.49 -29.55 -20.37
CA HIS A 62 12.68 -28.38 -19.54
C HIS A 62 11.60 -27.35 -19.84
N ASP A 63 10.65 -27.22 -18.91
CA ASP A 63 9.79 -26.05 -18.83
C ASP A 63 10.71 -24.83 -18.88
N ASP A 64 10.68 -24.13 -19.97
CA ASP A 64 11.29 -22.80 -20.07
C ASP A 64 10.85 -22.07 -18.81
N HIS A 65 11.80 -21.61 -18.02
CA HIS A 65 11.58 -21.04 -16.69
C HIS A 65 10.72 -19.78 -16.77
N PHE A 66 9.44 -19.94 -17.15
CA PHE A 66 8.49 -18.84 -17.15
C PHE A 66 8.18 -18.44 -15.71
N ASP A 67 8.64 -17.26 -15.34
CA ASP A 67 8.38 -16.69 -14.03
C ASP A 67 7.14 -15.77 -14.08
N ALA A 68 6.01 -16.29 -13.61
CA ALA A 68 4.76 -15.53 -13.49
C ALA A 68 4.86 -14.37 -12.46
N GLN A 69 5.91 -14.30 -11.65
CA GLN A 69 6.15 -13.22 -10.69
C GLN A 69 6.97 -12.08 -11.31
N SER A 70 7.65 -12.33 -12.43
CA SER A 70 8.44 -11.31 -13.10
C SER A 70 7.55 -10.26 -13.78
N MET A 71 7.75 -8.97 -13.42
CA MET A 71 7.07 -7.86 -14.07
C MET A 71 7.44 -7.70 -15.56
N GLU A 72 8.47 -8.39 -16.03
CA GLU A 72 8.85 -8.41 -17.45
C GLU A 72 7.86 -9.23 -18.28
N ASN A 73 7.22 -10.21 -17.65
CA ASN A 73 6.19 -11.07 -18.25
C ASN A 73 4.77 -10.50 -18.11
N MET A 74 4.64 -9.25 -17.65
CA MET A 74 3.39 -8.53 -17.44
C MET A 74 3.30 -7.35 -18.42
N GLY A 75 2.35 -6.46 -18.20
CA GLY A 75 2.13 -5.23 -18.95
C GLY A 75 0.72 -5.17 -19.52
N GLY A 76 0.14 -3.96 -19.51
CA GLY A 76 -1.19 -3.72 -20.08
C GLY A 76 -2.35 -4.41 -19.38
N LEU A 77 -2.15 -4.96 -18.17
CA LEU A 77 -3.15 -5.77 -17.47
C LEU A 77 -4.34 -4.95 -16.97
N ALA A 78 -4.28 -3.62 -16.96
CA ALA A 78 -5.37 -2.78 -16.49
C ALA A 78 -6.68 -3.00 -17.26
N SER A 79 -6.60 -3.26 -18.55
CA SER A 79 -7.78 -3.53 -19.40
C SER A 79 -8.37 -4.91 -19.16
N LYS A 80 -7.57 -5.88 -18.74
CA LYS A 80 -7.98 -7.27 -18.47
C LYS A 80 -8.51 -7.45 -17.04
N MET A 81 -7.87 -6.80 -16.07
CA MET A 81 -8.15 -6.92 -14.65
C MET A 81 -8.42 -5.55 -14.00
N PRO A 82 -9.48 -4.81 -14.40
CA PRO A 82 -9.66 -3.42 -13.96
C PRO A 82 -9.85 -3.28 -12.45
N ILE A 83 -10.54 -4.21 -11.79
CA ILE A 83 -10.75 -4.17 -10.34
C ILE A 83 -9.42 -4.38 -9.60
N THR A 84 -8.62 -5.36 -10.01
CA THR A 84 -7.31 -5.63 -9.43
C THR A 84 -6.35 -4.45 -9.67
N ALA A 85 -6.37 -3.88 -10.89
CA ALA A 85 -5.57 -2.70 -11.23
C ALA A 85 -5.93 -1.48 -10.37
N THR A 86 -7.23 -1.25 -10.16
CA THR A 86 -7.72 -0.15 -9.30
C THR A 86 -7.38 -0.38 -7.84
N ALA A 87 -7.57 -1.59 -7.32
CA ALA A 87 -7.21 -1.93 -5.95
C ALA A 87 -5.70 -1.74 -5.72
N MET A 88 -4.88 -2.22 -6.66
CA MET A 88 -3.42 -2.07 -6.57
C MET A 88 -2.97 -0.61 -6.73
N LEU A 89 -3.69 0.20 -7.53
CA LEU A 89 -3.45 1.64 -7.63
C LEU A 89 -3.74 2.34 -6.30
N VAL A 90 -4.90 2.08 -5.71
CA VAL A 90 -5.31 2.68 -4.42
C VAL A 90 -4.38 2.26 -3.29
N GLY A 91 -4.01 0.97 -3.22
CA GLY A 91 -3.04 0.48 -2.24
C GLY A 91 -1.66 1.10 -2.40
N SER A 92 -1.17 1.19 -3.62
CA SER A 92 0.10 1.86 -3.93
C SER A 92 0.05 3.34 -3.56
N ALA A 93 -1.03 4.03 -3.93
CA ALA A 93 -1.26 5.44 -3.61
C ALA A 93 -1.30 5.70 -2.10
N SER A 94 -1.92 4.79 -1.34
CA SER A 94 -1.93 4.85 0.13
C SER A 94 -0.53 4.71 0.71
N ILE A 95 0.26 3.73 0.24
CA ILE A 95 1.63 3.52 0.71
C ILE A 95 2.57 4.65 0.25
N MET A 96 2.41 5.18 -0.95
CA MET A 96 3.14 6.36 -1.40
C MET A 96 2.85 7.59 -0.54
N GLY A 97 1.67 7.66 0.03
CA GLY A 97 1.20 8.84 0.76
C GLY A 97 0.68 9.91 -0.19
N LEU A 98 -0.10 9.52 -1.20
CA LEU A 98 -0.80 10.50 -2.03
C LEU A 98 -1.90 11.20 -1.22
N PRO A 99 -2.03 12.54 -1.37
CA PRO A 99 -3.10 13.27 -0.72
C PRO A 99 -4.47 12.64 -0.96
N LEU A 100 -5.36 12.74 -0.01
CA LEU A 100 -6.72 12.23 -0.03
C LEU A 100 -6.86 10.71 0.26
N ILE A 101 -5.80 9.95 0.41
CA ILE A 101 -5.86 8.52 0.79
C ILE A 101 -5.27 8.34 2.20
N GLY A 102 -5.83 7.41 2.97
CA GLY A 102 -5.54 7.28 4.41
C GLY A 102 -4.06 7.21 4.80
N GLY A 103 -3.23 6.60 3.96
CA GLY A 103 -1.78 6.53 4.18
C GLY A 103 -1.08 7.90 4.18
N PHE A 104 -1.62 8.90 3.50
CA PHE A 104 -1.08 10.26 3.50
C PHE A 104 -1.08 10.86 4.91
N TRP A 105 -2.23 10.86 5.56
CA TRP A 105 -2.41 11.49 6.87
C TRP A 105 -1.48 10.91 7.94
N SER A 106 -1.37 9.58 7.96
CA SER A 106 -0.50 8.91 8.92
C SER A 106 1.00 9.12 8.63
N LYS A 107 1.39 9.10 7.36
CA LYS A 107 2.77 9.29 6.93
C LYS A 107 3.23 10.73 7.15
N ASP A 108 2.38 11.70 6.82
CA ASP A 108 2.64 13.11 7.06
C ASP A 108 2.83 13.41 8.55
N GLY A 109 1.98 12.83 9.41
CA GLY A 109 2.14 12.94 10.86
C GLY A 109 3.48 12.43 11.38
N ILE A 110 3.97 11.30 10.86
CA ILE A 110 5.29 10.76 11.23
C ILE A 110 6.41 11.69 10.77
N ILE A 111 6.37 12.14 9.51
CA ILE A 111 7.40 13.04 8.94
C ILE A 111 7.42 14.38 9.68
N ALA A 112 6.24 14.97 9.93
CA ALA A 112 6.13 16.24 10.64
C ALA A 112 6.69 16.17 12.06
N ASN A 113 6.35 15.13 12.82
CA ASN A 113 6.88 14.94 14.16
C ASN A 113 8.40 14.69 14.17
N ALA A 114 8.91 13.87 13.22
CA ALA A 114 10.35 13.66 13.09
C ALA A 114 11.09 14.97 12.78
N TRP A 115 10.51 15.82 11.94
CA TRP A 115 11.06 17.12 11.58
C TRP A 115 11.06 18.11 12.76
N ARG A 116 9.99 18.15 13.54
CA ARG A 116 9.90 18.98 14.76
C ARG A 116 10.99 18.63 15.77
N VAL A 117 11.14 17.32 16.05
CA VAL A 117 12.19 16.87 16.96
C VAL A 117 13.59 17.22 16.44
N ALA A 118 13.80 17.17 15.12
CA ALA A 118 15.07 17.55 14.50
C ALA A 118 15.36 19.06 14.57
N GLN A 119 14.32 19.90 14.62
CA GLN A 119 14.49 21.36 14.84
C GLN A 119 14.90 21.68 16.28
N ASP A 120 14.39 20.92 17.24
CA ASP A 120 14.71 21.11 18.66
C ASP A 120 16.09 20.51 19.03
N ASP A 121 16.46 19.37 18.44
CA ASP A 121 17.76 18.72 18.65
C ASP A 121 18.35 18.23 17.31
N PRO A 122 19.44 18.85 16.84
CA PRO A 122 20.09 18.49 15.56
C PRO A 122 20.56 17.04 15.43
N ARG A 123 20.66 16.28 16.53
CA ARG A 123 21.01 14.85 16.50
C ARG A 123 19.96 14.03 15.78
N PHE A 124 18.70 14.48 15.78
CA PHE A 124 17.59 13.82 15.11
C PHE A 124 17.43 14.23 13.65
N LEU A 125 18.27 15.11 13.13
CA LEU A 125 18.23 15.53 11.73
C LEU A 125 18.45 14.35 10.78
N LEU A 126 19.41 13.48 11.07
CA LEU A 126 19.68 12.30 10.24
C LEU A 126 18.50 11.33 10.19
N PRO A 127 17.89 10.90 11.30
CA PRO A 127 16.64 10.11 11.26
C PRO A 127 15.52 10.80 10.49
N ALA A 128 15.28 12.09 10.67
CA ALA A 128 14.24 12.82 9.95
C ALA A 128 14.47 12.83 8.44
N MET A 129 15.72 13.05 8.01
CA MET A 129 16.11 12.97 6.60
C MET A 129 15.94 11.56 6.02
N CYS A 130 16.28 10.51 6.78
CA CYS A 130 16.08 9.13 6.36
C CYS A 130 14.61 8.82 6.13
N VAL A 131 13.71 9.27 7.01
CA VAL A 131 12.26 9.08 6.85
C VAL A 131 11.76 9.81 5.61
N LEU A 132 12.20 11.05 5.38
CA LEU A 132 11.80 11.84 4.21
C LEU A 132 12.27 11.20 2.89
N ILE A 133 13.55 10.80 2.82
CA ILE A 133 14.11 10.12 1.65
C ILE A 133 13.40 8.78 1.42
N GLY A 134 13.18 7.99 2.47
CA GLY A 134 12.44 6.74 2.40
C GLY A 134 11.01 6.93 1.88
N ALA A 135 10.36 8.03 2.23
CA ALA A 135 9.05 8.38 1.67
C ALA A 135 9.11 8.63 0.15
N GLY A 136 10.12 9.37 -0.31
CA GLY A 136 10.34 9.60 -1.75
C GLY A 136 10.66 8.30 -2.51
N MET A 137 11.52 7.45 -1.97
CA MET A 137 11.84 6.14 -2.54
C MET A 137 10.59 5.26 -2.66
N THR A 138 9.71 5.31 -1.66
CA THR A 138 8.45 4.57 -1.67
C THR A 138 7.58 5.01 -2.84
N GLY A 139 7.47 6.30 -3.10
CA GLY A 139 6.76 6.86 -4.25
C GLY A 139 7.31 6.31 -5.57
N PHE A 140 8.62 6.28 -5.71
CA PHE A 140 9.27 5.80 -6.93
C PHE A 140 9.00 4.33 -7.22
N TYR A 141 9.27 3.43 -6.25
CA TYR A 141 9.15 1.99 -6.54
C TYR A 141 7.70 1.52 -6.66
N MET A 142 6.76 2.12 -5.93
CA MET A 142 5.33 1.80 -6.05
C MET A 142 4.77 2.26 -7.41
N SER A 143 5.11 3.45 -7.85
CA SER A 143 4.73 3.93 -9.19
C SER A 143 5.31 3.02 -10.29
N ARG A 144 6.59 2.67 -10.17
CA ARG A 144 7.25 1.77 -11.13
C ARG A 144 6.58 0.40 -11.18
N MET A 145 6.24 -0.18 -10.03
CA MET A 145 5.55 -1.47 -9.94
C MET A 145 4.20 -1.42 -10.67
N TRP A 146 3.38 -0.43 -10.38
CA TRP A 146 2.06 -0.31 -10.99
C TRP A 146 2.14 -0.08 -12.50
N LEU A 147 3.02 0.84 -12.93
CA LEU A 147 3.19 1.16 -14.35
C LEU A 147 3.69 -0.04 -15.16
N LYS A 148 4.65 -0.82 -14.64
CA LYS A 148 5.16 -2.00 -15.34
C LYS A 148 4.13 -3.13 -15.44
N THR A 149 3.28 -3.29 -14.44
CA THR A 149 2.31 -4.40 -14.40
C THR A 149 1.03 -4.07 -15.19
N PHE A 150 0.51 -2.85 -15.04
CA PHE A 150 -0.83 -2.53 -15.52
C PHE A 150 -0.88 -1.57 -16.70
N ALA A 151 0.10 -0.69 -16.85
CA ALA A 151 0.09 0.28 -17.94
C ALA A 151 0.72 -0.28 -19.22
N GLY A 152 0.47 0.43 -20.32
CA GLY A 152 1.07 0.12 -21.61
C GLY A 152 0.37 -1.00 -22.38
N LYS A 153 1.17 -1.72 -23.16
CA LYS A 153 0.74 -2.89 -23.94
C LYS A 153 1.27 -4.17 -23.28
N PRO A 154 0.62 -5.32 -23.50
CA PRO A 154 1.17 -6.61 -23.08
C PRO A 154 2.60 -6.80 -23.61
N ASN A 155 3.50 -7.25 -22.74
CA ASN A 155 4.91 -7.43 -23.12
C ASN A 155 5.17 -8.75 -23.87
N ASN A 156 4.26 -9.72 -23.71
CA ASN A 156 4.33 -11.04 -24.35
C ASN A 156 2.92 -11.59 -24.62
N GLU A 157 2.86 -12.74 -25.28
CA GLU A 157 1.60 -13.40 -25.60
C GLU A 157 0.82 -13.85 -24.35
N VAL A 158 1.53 -14.29 -23.30
CA VAL A 158 0.91 -14.68 -22.04
C VAL A 158 0.15 -13.50 -21.43
N ALA A 159 0.76 -12.32 -21.34
CA ALA A 159 0.11 -11.12 -20.84
C ALA A 159 -1.09 -10.70 -21.70
N ALA A 160 -1.05 -10.96 -23.00
CA ALA A 160 -2.16 -10.70 -23.91
C ALA A 160 -3.37 -11.63 -23.69
N HIS A 161 -3.13 -12.85 -23.19
CA HIS A 161 -4.16 -13.88 -22.96
C HIS A 161 -4.62 -13.98 -21.50
N VAL A 162 -4.11 -13.11 -20.60
CA VAL A 162 -4.57 -13.04 -19.22
C VAL A 162 -6.08 -12.83 -19.15
N GLY A 163 -6.76 -13.68 -18.36
CA GLY A 163 -8.18 -13.62 -18.13
C GLY A 163 -8.60 -12.59 -17.07
N PRO A 164 -9.91 -12.40 -16.88
CA PRO A 164 -10.43 -11.54 -15.84
C PRO A 164 -10.27 -12.20 -14.46
N THR A 165 -9.96 -11.41 -13.44
CA THR A 165 -9.87 -11.84 -12.04
C THR A 165 -11.09 -12.67 -11.60
N ASN A 166 -10.86 -13.72 -10.82
CA ASN A 166 -11.90 -14.54 -10.23
C ASN A 166 -12.82 -13.70 -9.32
N THR A 167 -14.13 -13.98 -9.37
CA THR A 167 -15.16 -13.24 -8.62
C THR A 167 -14.94 -13.30 -7.10
N TRP A 168 -14.44 -14.42 -6.57
CA TRP A 168 -14.14 -14.57 -5.15
C TRP A 168 -13.03 -13.62 -4.67
N ILE A 169 -12.06 -13.32 -5.52
CA ILE A 169 -10.97 -12.39 -5.22
C ILE A 169 -11.42 -10.94 -5.39
N LYS A 170 -12.33 -10.67 -6.32
CA LYS A 170 -12.88 -9.32 -6.55
C LYS A 170 -13.58 -8.75 -5.33
N THR A 171 -14.33 -9.57 -4.61
CA THR A 171 -15.14 -9.12 -3.47
C THR A 171 -14.29 -8.52 -2.34
N PRO A 172 -13.29 -9.22 -1.78
CA PRO A 172 -12.45 -8.64 -0.74
C PRO A 172 -11.58 -7.48 -1.26
N LEU A 173 -11.13 -7.51 -2.51
CA LEU A 173 -10.41 -6.37 -3.11
C LEU A 173 -11.29 -5.12 -3.16
N PHE A 174 -12.55 -5.27 -3.55
CA PHE A 174 -13.50 -4.16 -3.57
C PHE A 174 -13.75 -3.59 -2.17
N ILE A 175 -13.95 -4.46 -1.18
CA ILE A 175 -14.16 -4.05 0.23
C ILE A 175 -12.94 -3.28 0.75
N LEU A 176 -11.74 -3.82 0.56
CA LEU A 176 -10.51 -3.17 1.03
C LEU A 176 -10.25 -1.84 0.30
N THR A 177 -10.55 -1.77 -1.00
CA THR A 177 -10.45 -0.54 -1.77
C THR A 177 -11.42 0.51 -1.25
N PHE A 178 -12.67 0.12 -0.98
CA PHE A 178 -13.68 1.01 -0.43
C PHE A 178 -13.29 1.51 0.96
N VAL A 179 -12.83 0.63 1.85
CA VAL A 179 -12.36 1.01 3.19
C VAL A 179 -11.16 1.94 3.12
N SER A 180 -10.20 1.67 2.22
CA SER A 180 -9.03 2.53 2.05
C SER A 180 -9.38 3.92 1.53
N LEU A 181 -10.34 4.02 0.60
CA LEU A 181 -10.85 5.30 0.11
C LEU A 181 -11.72 6.01 1.14
N SER A 182 -12.53 5.28 1.90
CA SER A 182 -13.38 5.86 2.94
C SER A 182 -12.59 6.40 4.13
N SER A 183 -11.31 6.07 4.26
CA SER A 183 -10.43 6.67 5.27
C SER A 183 -10.32 8.20 5.15
N ILE A 184 -10.58 8.78 3.97
CA ILE A 184 -10.80 10.22 3.77
C ILE A 184 -11.99 10.72 4.59
N LEU A 185 -13.11 10.00 4.55
CA LEU A 185 -14.31 10.36 5.30
C LEU A 185 -14.02 10.33 6.81
N PHE A 186 -13.30 9.33 7.26
CA PHE A 186 -12.87 9.23 8.66
C PHE A 186 -11.91 10.36 9.03
N ALA A 187 -10.97 10.72 8.18
CA ALA A 187 -10.11 11.88 8.36
C ALA A 187 -10.91 13.19 8.36
N GLY A 188 -11.86 13.36 7.42
CA GLY A 188 -12.70 14.54 7.30
C GLY A 188 -13.78 14.67 8.38
N MET A 189 -14.19 13.57 9.01
CA MET A 189 -15.16 13.55 10.12
C MET A 189 -14.53 13.84 11.49
N GLY A 190 -13.31 14.30 11.51
CA GLY A 190 -12.66 14.71 12.73
C GLY A 190 -11.81 13.64 13.40
N PHE A 191 -11.24 12.77 12.61
CA PHE A 191 -10.46 11.65 13.11
C PHE A 191 -9.02 12.00 13.52
N THR A 192 -8.58 13.25 13.34
CA THR A 192 -7.18 13.57 13.45
C THR A 192 -6.88 14.93 14.03
N HIS A 193 -6.83 15.05 15.32
CA HIS A 193 -6.07 16.10 16.01
C HIS A 193 -4.63 15.63 16.22
N TRP A 194 -3.76 15.86 15.25
CA TRP A 194 -2.36 15.47 15.36
C TRP A 194 -1.55 16.43 16.24
N ALA A 195 -1.97 17.66 16.36
CA ALA A 195 -1.45 18.64 17.27
C ALA A 195 -2.53 19.71 17.53
N PRO A 196 -3.04 19.84 18.75
CA PRO A 196 -4.12 20.77 19.08
C PRO A 196 -3.75 22.23 18.82
N ASP A 197 -2.50 22.61 18.94
CA ASP A 197 -2.07 24.00 19.04
C ASP A 197 -1.45 24.58 17.77
N GLU A 198 -1.20 23.79 16.72
CA GLU A 198 -0.41 24.27 15.59
C GLU A 198 -0.93 23.87 14.18
N GLY A 199 -2.23 23.84 13.99
CA GLY A 199 -2.80 23.92 12.64
C GLY A 199 -2.95 22.61 11.85
N TYR A 200 -2.59 21.46 12.39
CA TYR A 200 -2.91 20.15 11.83
C TYR A 200 -4.06 19.49 12.56
N ALA A 201 -5.12 20.23 12.77
CA ALA A 201 -6.34 19.72 13.39
C ALA A 201 -7.15 18.95 12.34
N PHE A 202 -6.90 17.67 12.21
CA PHE A 202 -7.71 16.81 11.36
C PHE A 202 -8.83 16.09 12.11
N MET A 203 -8.84 16.16 13.44
CA MET A 203 -9.88 15.51 14.23
C MET A 203 -10.46 16.42 15.27
N SER A 204 -11.73 16.28 15.52
CA SER A 204 -12.35 16.87 16.69
C SER A 204 -12.04 16.03 17.93
N GLU A 205 -11.75 16.66 19.06
CA GLU A 205 -11.51 16.00 20.36
C GLU A 205 -12.66 15.08 20.83
N LYS A 206 -13.74 15.02 20.06
CA LYS A 206 -14.95 14.26 20.36
C LYS A 206 -15.13 12.99 19.53
N SER A 207 -14.17 12.62 18.66
CA SER A 207 -14.30 11.41 17.87
C SER A 207 -13.90 10.17 18.70
N LEU A 208 -14.63 9.09 18.52
CA LEU A 208 -14.40 7.83 19.26
C LEU A 208 -12.98 7.28 19.04
N VAL A 209 -12.41 7.49 17.87
CA VAL A 209 -11.10 6.96 17.51
C VAL A 209 -9.98 7.86 18.01
N ASP A 210 -10.23 9.13 18.10
CA ASP A 210 -9.37 10.11 18.76
C ASP A 210 -9.14 9.71 20.22
N GLY A 211 -10.22 9.42 20.93
CA GLY A 211 -10.13 8.88 22.27
C GLY A 211 -9.29 7.59 22.34
N ILE A 212 -9.50 6.64 21.45
CA ILE A 212 -8.75 5.37 21.45
C ILE A 212 -7.27 5.60 21.14
N ILE A 213 -6.94 6.39 20.13
CA ILE A 213 -5.54 6.69 19.77
C ILE A 213 -4.83 7.48 20.86
N TYR A 214 -5.51 8.45 21.44
CA TYR A 214 -4.98 9.25 22.54
C TYR A 214 -4.75 8.38 23.79
N GLU A 215 -5.73 7.56 24.18
CA GLU A 215 -5.61 6.65 25.33
C GLU A 215 -4.54 5.60 25.13
N LEU A 216 -4.42 5.00 23.93
CA LEU A 216 -3.33 4.08 23.61
C LEU A 216 -1.98 4.79 23.69
N GLY A 217 -1.87 6.00 23.12
CA GLY A 217 -0.66 6.81 23.20
C GLY A 217 -0.25 7.11 24.64
N HIS A 218 -1.21 7.46 25.50
CA HIS A 218 -0.99 7.70 26.92
C HIS A 218 -0.61 6.43 27.71
N ALA A 219 -1.27 5.30 27.43
CA ALA A 219 -0.98 4.05 28.12
C ALA A 219 0.49 3.63 27.92
N PHE A 220 0.99 3.74 26.69
CA PHE A 220 2.39 3.39 26.40
C PHE A 220 3.40 4.45 26.83
N ALA A 221 3.06 5.73 26.84
CA ALA A 221 3.96 6.78 27.27
C ALA A 221 4.14 6.85 28.79
N ASN A 222 3.18 6.33 29.56
CA ASN A 222 3.28 6.27 31.03
C ASN A 222 4.09 5.07 31.53
N GLU A 223 4.38 4.09 30.67
CA GLU A 223 5.18 2.92 31.03
C GLU A 223 6.68 3.03 30.65
N VAL A 224 7.10 4.16 30.04
CA VAL A 224 8.48 4.48 29.68
C VAL A 224 9.00 5.64 30.51
#